data_d4da6a1a44a5b5f37b8645ac0738aab0
#
_entry.id   d4da6a1a44a5b5f37b8645ac0738aab0
#
_cell.length_a   1.000
_cell.length_b   1.000
_cell.length_c   1.000
_cell.angle_alpha   90.00
_cell.angle_beta   90.00
_cell.angle_gamma   90.00
#
_symmetry.space_group_name_H-M   'P 1'
#
loop_
_entity.id
_entity.type
_entity.pdbx_description
1 polymer ?
#
loop_
_entity_poly.entity_id
_entity_poly.type
_entity_poly.pdbx_seq_one_letter_code
_entity_poly.pdbx_strand_id
1 'polypeptide(L)'
;MRGKTSYNYTMQKLSGKLSTFFSSRRGGVVALVIAIGSFLGLTLTRLAGSSIWFDESFSSYLMRFDWAGITHYTALDVHPPFYYYCLKLWTNLFGNTPVTIRLLSVILGVIAIILAFRLAGRLFGRQIASLAAILLAISPLFVRYGIEARMYMLVAVIGLWGIMTYLRAETSGKRRRYLLYGFIIALGMWTHYLMITVWLSVWVYRYLRLRRQGYKGRKLLRSFFSADWLISHTVAIIAFLPWIPHVLHQLRGMSSGYWIPAVTVNTLGDYWSSLTLYSEASGTDGWWAVLVWAILTLTVTVSRQVYCKSKQVSRPSLLLALVVAVAPILWLMLLSFYPFKSVFVDRYLMVAVIFTVIWLAVIIIRSPNRQLAGLLLTLVVVASICGVHNVYRLGNYNRYFNGSAKNTMTGEVVEQINTTKDNTPIILTGAYNYYEAAVYEQKSHPVYYVRSEVGDSEVGSLQMLKDNRLGKGITDLQRFLATEQQVWLAGYSTDQATIAPLSQMTGWRATKTISIPDPITGESHYKATLYVK
;
A
#
# COMPACT_ATOMS: atom_id res chain seq x y z
N MET A 1 -2.06 48.62 -22.50
CA MET A 1 -3.01 48.20 -21.45
C MET A 1 -4.19 47.35 -21.94
N ARG A 2 -4.63 47.44 -23.22
CA ARG A 2 -5.81 46.69 -23.75
C ARG A 2 -5.63 45.16 -23.87
N GLY A 3 -4.42 44.63 -23.97
CA GLY A 3 -4.19 43.17 -24.09
C GLY A 3 -4.38 42.38 -22.80
N LYS A 4 -4.06 42.94 -21.63
CA LYS A 4 -4.22 42.27 -20.32
C LYS A 4 -5.68 42.07 -19.89
N THR A 5 -6.57 42.99 -20.27
CA THR A 5 -8.01 42.93 -19.97
C THR A 5 -8.73 41.87 -20.81
N SER A 6 -8.39 41.74 -22.09
CA SER A 6 -8.97 40.72 -22.99
C SER A 6 -8.54 39.29 -22.60
N TYR A 7 -7.26 39.10 -22.27
CA TYR A 7 -6.74 37.78 -21.82
C TYR A 7 -7.41 37.33 -20.51
N ASN A 8 -7.51 38.22 -19.52
CA ASN A 8 -8.16 37.92 -18.24
C ASN A 8 -9.66 37.59 -18.41
N TYR A 9 -10.36 38.29 -19.31
CA TYR A 9 -11.77 38.00 -19.60
C TYR A 9 -11.97 36.62 -20.27
N THR A 10 -11.12 36.29 -21.24
CA THR A 10 -11.16 34.98 -21.93
C THR A 10 -10.85 33.83 -20.98
N MET A 11 -9.85 33.97 -20.11
CA MET A 11 -9.48 32.98 -19.11
C MET A 11 -10.58 32.79 -18.04
N GLN A 12 -11.23 33.88 -17.59
CA GLN A 12 -12.38 33.77 -16.67
C GLN A 12 -13.58 33.09 -17.30
N LYS A 13 -13.88 33.37 -18.58
CA LYS A 13 -14.97 32.75 -19.33
C LYS A 13 -14.70 31.23 -19.56
N LEU A 14 -13.46 30.87 -19.88
CA LEU A 14 -13.05 29.48 -20.04
C LEU A 14 -13.12 28.70 -18.72
N SER A 15 -12.60 29.27 -17.65
CA SER A 15 -12.68 28.74 -16.28
C SER A 15 -14.13 28.52 -15.82
N GLY A 16 -15.02 29.49 -16.13
CA GLY A 16 -16.45 29.35 -15.85
C GLY A 16 -17.11 28.20 -16.61
N LYS A 17 -16.82 28.07 -17.91
CA LYS A 17 -17.34 26.96 -18.75
C LYS A 17 -16.85 25.60 -18.27
N LEU A 18 -15.56 25.45 -17.94
CA LEU A 18 -14.99 24.21 -17.41
C LEU A 18 -15.61 23.84 -16.06
N SER A 19 -15.77 24.81 -15.17
CA SER A 19 -16.43 24.62 -13.87
C SER A 19 -17.86 24.11 -14.03
N THR A 20 -18.64 24.72 -14.93
CA THR A 20 -20.01 24.30 -15.24
C THR A 20 -20.05 22.91 -15.84
N PHE A 21 -19.13 22.58 -16.76
CA PHE A 21 -19.03 21.28 -17.37
C PHE A 21 -18.78 20.19 -16.32
N PHE A 22 -17.75 20.31 -15.49
CA PHE A 22 -17.42 19.30 -14.47
C PHE A 22 -18.45 19.21 -13.32
N SER A 23 -19.33 20.19 -13.19
CA SER A 23 -20.50 20.13 -12.30
C SER A 23 -21.66 19.32 -12.90
N SER A 24 -21.70 19.15 -14.22
CA SER A 24 -22.72 18.38 -14.92
C SER A 24 -22.54 16.86 -14.75
N ARG A 25 -23.60 16.08 -15.05
CA ARG A 25 -23.51 14.61 -15.03
C ARG A 25 -22.53 14.09 -16.09
N ARG A 26 -22.55 14.67 -17.29
CA ARG A 26 -21.64 14.28 -18.40
C ARG A 26 -20.19 14.60 -18.05
N GLY A 27 -19.91 15.81 -17.56
CA GLY A 27 -18.55 16.22 -17.16
C GLY A 27 -18.00 15.37 -16.02
N GLY A 28 -18.83 14.97 -15.05
CA GLY A 28 -18.42 14.07 -13.98
C GLY A 28 -18.05 12.66 -14.48
N VAL A 29 -18.82 12.12 -15.46
CA VAL A 29 -18.49 10.82 -16.09
C VAL A 29 -17.18 10.93 -16.88
N VAL A 30 -17.00 11.99 -17.68
CA VAL A 30 -15.75 12.24 -18.43
C VAL A 30 -14.56 12.32 -17.48
N ALA A 31 -14.66 13.06 -16.37
CA ALA A 31 -13.59 13.13 -15.38
C ALA A 31 -13.26 11.77 -14.75
N LEU A 32 -14.28 10.96 -14.46
CA LEU A 32 -14.08 9.61 -13.92
C LEU A 32 -13.40 8.68 -14.94
N VAL A 33 -13.78 8.75 -16.23
CA VAL A 33 -13.15 8.00 -17.31
C VAL A 33 -11.69 8.43 -17.47
N ILE A 34 -11.40 9.74 -17.45
CA ILE A 34 -10.03 10.26 -17.50
C ILE A 34 -9.22 9.75 -16.30
N ALA A 35 -9.77 9.81 -15.09
CA ALA A 35 -9.10 9.34 -13.89
C ALA A 35 -8.78 7.84 -13.97
N ILE A 36 -9.75 7.00 -14.34
CA ILE A 36 -9.55 5.56 -14.50
C ILE A 36 -8.53 5.29 -15.62
N GLY A 37 -8.65 5.93 -16.77
CA GLY A 37 -7.72 5.77 -17.90
C GLY A 37 -6.29 6.17 -17.53
N SER A 38 -6.11 7.29 -16.80
CA SER A 38 -4.81 7.72 -16.29
C SER A 38 -4.22 6.70 -15.31
N PHE A 39 -5.00 6.24 -14.34
CA PHE A 39 -4.55 5.23 -13.38
C PHE A 39 -4.18 3.91 -14.05
N LEU A 40 -5.00 3.42 -14.97
CA LEU A 40 -4.70 2.21 -15.75
C LEU A 40 -3.44 2.39 -16.61
N GLY A 41 -3.29 3.52 -17.30
CA GLY A 41 -2.09 3.82 -18.08
C GLY A 41 -0.82 3.83 -17.22
N LEU A 42 -0.88 4.44 -16.02
CA LEU A 42 0.25 4.50 -15.10
C LEU A 42 0.57 3.15 -14.43
N THR A 43 -0.42 2.29 -14.22
CA THR A 43 -0.20 1.03 -13.49
C THR A 43 0.07 -0.16 -14.41
N LEU A 44 -0.71 -0.33 -15.49
CA LEU A 44 -0.58 -1.49 -16.38
C LEU A 44 0.78 -1.54 -17.09
N THR A 45 1.36 -0.39 -17.44
CA THR A 45 2.69 -0.30 -18.06
C THR A 45 3.82 -0.75 -17.12
N ARG A 46 3.54 -0.94 -15.83
CA ARG A 46 4.53 -1.26 -14.79
C ARG A 46 4.30 -2.58 -14.08
N LEU A 47 3.29 -3.35 -14.44
CA LEU A 47 3.02 -4.65 -13.80
C LEU A 47 4.19 -5.64 -13.95
N ALA A 48 4.89 -5.61 -15.09
CA ALA A 48 6.08 -6.42 -15.36
C ALA A 48 7.39 -5.64 -15.18
N GLY A 49 7.35 -4.37 -14.77
CA GLY A 49 8.50 -3.45 -14.83
C GLY A 49 9.52 -3.60 -13.71
N SER A 50 9.33 -4.51 -12.78
CA SER A 50 10.28 -4.81 -11.68
C SER A 50 10.07 -6.21 -11.15
N SER A 51 11.15 -6.84 -10.69
CA SER A 51 11.11 -8.10 -9.95
C SER A 51 10.07 -8.05 -8.83
N ILE A 52 9.53 -9.22 -8.52
CA ILE A 52 8.71 -9.37 -7.32
C ILE A 52 9.61 -9.25 -6.08
N TRP A 53 9.15 -8.53 -5.07
CA TRP A 53 9.90 -8.40 -3.83
C TRP A 53 9.30 -9.28 -2.72
N PHE A 54 9.99 -9.39 -1.58
CA PHE A 54 9.68 -10.36 -0.53
C PHE A 54 8.20 -10.44 -0.16
N ASP A 55 7.53 -9.31 0.14
CA ASP A 55 6.12 -9.35 0.57
C ASP A 55 5.16 -9.85 -0.52
N GLU A 56 5.43 -9.53 -1.79
CA GLU A 56 4.65 -10.02 -2.93
C GLU A 56 4.93 -11.50 -3.19
N SER A 57 6.21 -11.91 -3.11
CA SER A 57 6.62 -13.30 -3.34
C SER A 57 6.09 -14.24 -2.26
N PHE A 58 6.06 -13.80 -0.99
CA PHE A 58 5.39 -14.51 0.09
C PHE A 58 3.89 -14.69 -0.21
N SER A 59 3.21 -13.62 -0.70
CA SER A 59 1.81 -13.69 -1.10
C SER A 59 1.59 -14.69 -2.23
N SER A 60 2.45 -14.67 -3.26
CA SER A 60 2.42 -15.60 -4.39
C SER A 60 2.67 -17.06 -3.95
N TYR A 61 3.64 -17.26 -3.06
CA TYR A 61 4.00 -18.60 -2.58
C TYR A 61 2.90 -19.23 -1.74
N LEU A 62 2.18 -18.45 -0.93
CA LEU A 62 1.00 -18.91 -0.20
C LEU A 62 -0.08 -19.49 -1.13
N MET A 63 -0.17 -19.04 -2.37
CA MET A 63 -1.15 -19.54 -3.35
C MET A 63 -0.89 -20.99 -3.79
N ARG A 64 0.28 -21.57 -3.46
CA ARG A 64 0.61 -22.97 -3.68
C ARG A 64 -0.06 -23.92 -2.67
N PHE A 65 -0.59 -23.39 -1.56
CA PHE A 65 -1.28 -24.13 -0.52
C PHE A 65 -2.81 -24.10 -0.68
N ASP A 66 -3.48 -25.02 -0.01
CA ASP A 66 -4.93 -25.02 0.15
C ASP A 66 -5.41 -23.95 1.15
N TRP A 67 -6.71 -23.85 1.36
CA TRP A 67 -7.31 -22.87 2.28
C TRP A 67 -6.83 -23.04 3.72
N ALA A 68 -6.67 -24.30 4.16
CA ALA A 68 -6.19 -24.60 5.50
C ALA A 68 -4.73 -24.17 5.67
N GLY A 69 -3.88 -24.45 4.68
CA GLY A 69 -2.49 -24.02 4.67
C GLY A 69 -2.34 -22.49 4.66
N ILE A 70 -3.14 -21.78 3.85
CA ILE A 70 -3.18 -20.31 3.87
C ILE A 70 -3.56 -19.81 5.27
N THR A 71 -4.61 -20.34 5.87
CA THR A 71 -5.04 -19.98 7.23
C THR A 71 -3.93 -20.21 8.25
N HIS A 72 -3.30 -21.39 8.19
CA HIS A 72 -2.24 -21.80 9.11
C HIS A 72 -1.04 -20.84 9.05
N TYR A 73 -0.49 -20.59 7.85
CA TYR A 73 0.71 -19.76 7.73
C TYR A 73 0.43 -18.27 7.96
N THR A 74 -0.76 -17.78 7.63
CA THR A 74 -1.14 -16.40 7.99
C THR A 74 -1.40 -16.25 9.49
N ALA A 75 -1.85 -17.30 10.19
CA ALA A 75 -2.00 -17.30 11.65
C ALA A 75 -0.65 -17.18 12.38
N LEU A 76 0.42 -17.69 11.79
CA LEU A 76 1.80 -17.58 12.28
C LEU A 76 2.51 -16.31 11.80
N ASP A 77 1.99 -15.65 10.75
CA ASP A 77 2.53 -14.40 10.21
C ASP A 77 1.93 -13.18 10.94
N VAL A 78 2.12 -11.97 10.40
CA VAL A 78 1.69 -10.69 11.00
C VAL A 78 0.42 -10.12 10.37
N HIS A 79 -0.23 -10.83 9.44
CA HIS A 79 -1.40 -10.36 8.71
C HIS A 79 -2.56 -11.36 8.78
N PRO A 80 -3.82 -10.87 8.84
CA PRO A 80 -4.99 -11.74 8.78
C PRO A 80 -5.24 -12.28 7.36
N PRO A 81 -6.02 -13.39 7.19
CA PRO A 81 -6.03 -14.18 5.97
C PRO A 81 -6.93 -13.66 4.84
N PHE A 82 -7.84 -12.71 5.05
CA PHE A 82 -8.89 -12.40 4.08
C PHE A 82 -8.37 -11.94 2.72
N TYR A 83 -7.30 -11.11 2.71
CA TYR A 83 -6.66 -10.72 1.45
C TYR A 83 -6.13 -11.94 0.68
N TYR A 84 -5.49 -12.86 1.38
CA TYR A 84 -4.91 -14.07 0.77
C TYR A 84 -6.00 -15.02 0.25
N TYR A 85 -7.18 -15.04 0.87
CA TYR A 85 -8.34 -15.77 0.33
C TYR A 85 -8.83 -15.14 -0.98
N CYS A 86 -8.93 -13.81 -1.03
CA CYS A 86 -9.26 -13.11 -2.27
C CYS A 86 -8.22 -13.38 -3.36
N LEU A 87 -6.94 -13.35 -3.01
CA LEU A 87 -5.84 -13.63 -3.93
C LEU A 87 -5.86 -15.08 -4.41
N LYS A 88 -6.18 -16.06 -3.54
CA LYS A 88 -6.32 -17.48 -3.91
C LYS A 88 -7.44 -17.69 -4.94
N LEU A 89 -8.60 -17.09 -4.73
CA LEU A 89 -9.69 -17.12 -5.71
C LEU A 89 -9.24 -16.51 -7.05
N TRP A 90 -8.56 -15.39 -6.99
CA TRP A 90 -8.05 -14.69 -8.16
C TRP A 90 -7.01 -15.54 -8.93
N THR A 91 -6.03 -16.09 -8.25
CA THR A 91 -4.98 -16.90 -8.88
C THR A 91 -5.47 -18.23 -9.40
N ASN A 92 -6.50 -18.82 -8.82
CA ASN A 92 -7.15 -20.02 -9.35
C ASN A 92 -7.84 -19.76 -10.71
N LEU A 93 -8.27 -18.51 -10.98
CA LEU A 93 -8.93 -18.15 -12.23
C LEU A 93 -7.94 -17.63 -13.29
N PHE A 94 -6.93 -16.87 -12.89
CA PHE A 94 -6.08 -16.10 -13.80
C PHE A 94 -4.59 -16.51 -13.75
N GLY A 95 -4.23 -17.48 -12.90
CA GLY A 95 -2.85 -17.91 -12.70
C GLY A 95 -2.10 -17.07 -11.65
N ASN A 96 -0.91 -17.58 -11.27
CA ASN A 96 -0.08 -17.03 -10.19
C ASN A 96 1.26 -16.51 -10.75
N THR A 97 1.19 -15.50 -11.63
CA THR A 97 2.36 -14.78 -12.14
C THR A 97 2.49 -13.40 -11.48
N PRO A 98 3.66 -12.76 -11.48
CA PRO A 98 3.82 -11.40 -10.96
C PRO A 98 2.79 -10.40 -11.53
N VAL A 99 2.53 -10.48 -12.82
CA VAL A 99 1.55 -9.61 -13.51
C VAL A 99 0.13 -9.87 -13.02
N THR A 100 -0.27 -11.15 -12.93
CA THR A 100 -1.65 -11.49 -12.55
C THR A 100 -1.96 -11.15 -11.10
N ILE A 101 -1.05 -11.38 -10.17
CA ILE A 101 -1.27 -11.03 -8.75
C ILE A 101 -1.34 -9.51 -8.52
N ARG A 102 -0.53 -8.73 -9.25
CA ARG A 102 -0.55 -7.26 -9.21
C ARG A 102 -1.81 -6.69 -9.84
N LEU A 103 -2.35 -7.33 -10.89
CA LEU A 103 -3.57 -6.90 -11.57
C LEU A 103 -4.78 -6.86 -10.63
N LEU A 104 -4.86 -7.72 -9.61
CA LEU A 104 -5.88 -7.65 -8.57
C LEU A 104 -5.85 -6.28 -7.86
N SER A 105 -4.67 -5.78 -7.51
CA SER A 105 -4.53 -4.47 -6.85
C SER A 105 -4.92 -3.32 -7.79
N VAL A 106 -4.61 -3.42 -9.08
CA VAL A 106 -5.06 -2.43 -10.08
C VAL A 106 -6.60 -2.35 -10.15
N ILE A 107 -7.27 -3.49 -10.21
CA ILE A 107 -8.75 -3.55 -10.24
C ILE A 107 -9.33 -2.95 -8.96
N LEU A 108 -8.78 -3.30 -7.79
CA LEU A 108 -9.19 -2.73 -6.51
C LEU A 108 -8.93 -1.21 -6.45
N GLY A 109 -7.83 -0.73 -7.05
CA GLY A 109 -7.55 0.70 -7.20
C GLY A 109 -8.59 1.43 -8.04
N VAL A 110 -9.02 0.84 -9.16
CA VAL A 110 -10.13 1.38 -9.98
C VAL A 110 -11.43 1.45 -9.15
N ILE A 111 -11.75 0.39 -8.40
CA ILE A 111 -12.93 0.38 -7.51
C ILE A 111 -12.80 1.48 -6.45
N ALA A 112 -11.63 1.67 -5.85
CA ALA A 112 -11.38 2.72 -4.88
C ALA A 112 -11.58 4.13 -5.47
N ILE A 113 -11.12 4.40 -6.71
CA ILE A 113 -11.37 5.66 -7.43
C ILE A 113 -12.87 5.90 -7.62
N ILE A 114 -13.61 4.88 -8.05
CA ILE A 114 -15.08 4.97 -8.24
C ILE A 114 -15.78 5.27 -6.91
N LEU A 115 -15.39 4.60 -5.82
CA LEU A 115 -15.97 4.82 -4.50
C LEU A 115 -15.61 6.21 -3.96
N ALA A 116 -14.38 6.66 -4.12
CA ALA A 116 -13.92 8.00 -3.74
C ALA A 116 -14.70 9.08 -4.51
N PHE A 117 -14.87 8.92 -5.83
CA PHE A 117 -15.69 9.82 -6.65
C PHE A 117 -17.14 9.89 -6.15
N ARG A 118 -17.78 8.74 -5.88
CA ARG A 118 -19.16 8.68 -5.37
C ARG A 118 -19.29 9.32 -3.98
N LEU A 119 -18.33 9.06 -3.10
CA LEU A 119 -18.30 9.61 -1.76
C LEU A 119 -18.09 11.13 -1.79
N ALA A 120 -17.09 11.63 -2.50
CA ALA A 120 -16.82 13.05 -2.67
C ALA A 120 -18.00 13.77 -3.34
N GLY A 121 -18.62 13.14 -4.34
CA GLY A 121 -19.82 13.68 -5.01
C GLY A 121 -21.02 13.83 -4.08
N ARG A 122 -21.22 12.87 -3.19
CA ARG A 122 -22.29 12.93 -2.16
C ARG A 122 -22.01 14.01 -1.10
N LEU A 123 -20.77 14.19 -0.70
CA LEU A 123 -20.38 15.10 0.38
C LEU A 123 -20.23 16.55 -0.08
N PHE A 124 -19.73 16.78 -1.31
CA PHE A 124 -19.25 18.09 -1.75
C PHE A 124 -19.69 18.49 -3.16
N GLY A 125 -20.35 17.59 -3.90
CA GLY A 125 -20.79 17.82 -5.27
C GLY A 125 -19.81 17.31 -6.32
N ARG A 126 -20.30 17.24 -7.59
CA ARG A 126 -19.59 16.56 -8.70
C ARG A 126 -18.27 17.23 -9.08
N GLN A 127 -18.20 18.53 -9.06
CA GLN A 127 -16.98 19.27 -9.43
C GLN A 127 -15.79 18.87 -8.53
N ILE A 128 -16.03 18.78 -7.21
CA ILE A 128 -15.02 18.34 -6.24
C ILE A 128 -14.70 16.86 -6.43
N ALA A 129 -15.71 16.04 -6.69
CA ALA A 129 -15.52 14.61 -6.98
C ALA A 129 -14.66 14.39 -8.22
N SER A 130 -14.87 15.18 -9.28
CA SER A 130 -14.10 15.11 -10.52
C SER A 130 -12.62 15.45 -10.29
N LEU A 131 -12.35 16.54 -9.59
CA LEU A 131 -10.96 16.90 -9.26
C LEU A 131 -10.32 15.87 -8.33
N ALA A 132 -11.04 15.41 -7.30
CA ALA A 132 -10.52 14.40 -6.37
C ALA A 132 -10.18 13.08 -7.09
N ALA A 133 -11.02 12.62 -8.02
CA ALA A 133 -10.74 11.39 -8.78
C ALA A 133 -9.50 11.52 -9.67
N ILE A 134 -9.34 12.67 -10.35
CA ILE A 134 -8.17 12.93 -11.21
C ILE A 134 -6.89 13.00 -10.37
N LEU A 135 -6.90 13.77 -9.27
CA LEU A 135 -5.74 13.89 -8.39
C LEU A 135 -5.38 12.54 -7.72
N LEU A 136 -6.38 11.73 -7.37
CA LEU A 136 -6.15 10.40 -6.79
C LEU A 136 -5.48 9.48 -7.80
N ALA A 137 -5.94 9.49 -9.05
CA ALA A 137 -5.43 8.65 -10.12
C ALA A 137 -3.95 8.88 -10.43
N ILE A 138 -3.44 10.11 -10.19
CA ILE A 138 -2.03 10.48 -10.38
C ILE A 138 -1.27 10.63 -9.06
N SER A 139 -1.88 10.32 -7.91
CA SER A 139 -1.21 10.37 -6.61
C SER A 139 -0.11 9.32 -6.54
N PRO A 140 1.15 9.70 -6.26
CA PRO A 140 2.28 8.78 -6.32
C PRO A 140 2.12 7.57 -5.40
N LEU A 141 1.67 7.80 -4.17
CA LEU A 141 1.47 6.74 -3.19
C LEU A 141 0.33 5.79 -3.60
N PHE A 142 -0.74 6.32 -4.19
CA PHE A 142 -1.85 5.52 -4.68
C PHE A 142 -1.46 4.69 -5.92
N VAL A 143 -0.68 5.25 -6.84
CA VAL A 143 -0.12 4.54 -8.00
C VAL A 143 0.83 3.43 -7.53
N ARG A 144 1.74 3.73 -6.59
CA ARG A 144 2.72 2.77 -6.06
C ARG A 144 2.05 1.53 -5.48
N TYR A 145 1.06 1.72 -4.61
CA TYR A 145 0.36 0.58 -4.00
C TYR A 145 -0.75 -0.01 -4.89
N GLY A 146 -1.10 0.67 -5.97
CA GLY A 146 -1.94 0.14 -7.04
C GLY A 146 -1.26 -0.97 -7.86
N ILE A 147 0.08 -0.99 -7.91
CA ILE A 147 0.87 -2.02 -8.61
C ILE A 147 1.51 -3.05 -7.69
N GLU A 148 1.21 -3.05 -6.40
CA GLU A 148 1.75 -3.99 -5.43
C GLU A 148 0.74 -5.07 -5.06
N ALA A 149 1.14 -6.34 -5.15
CA ALA A 149 0.29 -7.49 -4.82
C ALA A 149 0.14 -7.69 -3.31
N ARG A 150 -0.42 -6.66 -2.62
CA ARG A 150 -0.67 -6.63 -1.18
C ARG A 150 -2.07 -6.07 -0.89
N MET A 151 -2.50 -6.17 0.35
CA MET A 151 -3.85 -5.87 0.81
C MET A 151 -4.25 -4.37 0.78
N TYR A 152 -3.35 -3.44 0.47
CA TYR A 152 -3.56 -2.00 0.69
C TYR A 152 -4.71 -1.40 -0.13
N MET A 153 -4.87 -1.85 -1.39
CA MET A 153 -6.02 -1.42 -2.21
C MET A 153 -7.34 -2.04 -1.73
N LEU A 154 -7.32 -3.27 -1.20
CA LEU A 154 -8.50 -3.87 -0.58
C LEU A 154 -8.91 -3.11 0.69
N VAL A 155 -7.95 -2.72 1.52
CA VAL A 155 -8.15 -1.84 2.69
C VAL A 155 -8.81 -0.52 2.28
N ALA A 156 -8.34 0.12 1.19
CA ALA A 156 -8.93 1.35 0.66
C ALA A 156 -10.39 1.15 0.26
N VAL A 157 -10.71 0.08 -0.47
CA VAL A 157 -12.07 -0.26 -0.90
C VAL A 157 -12.98 -0.49 0.30
N ILE A 158 -12.56 -1.34 1.24
CA ILE A 158 -13.35 -1.68 2.44
C ILE A 158 -13.55 -0.45 3.33
N GLY A 159 -12.50 0.37 3.52
CA GLY A 159 -12.57 1.59 4.30
C GLY A 159 -13.57 2.61 3.73
N LEU A 160 -13.52 2.85 2.41
CA LEU A 160 -14.49 3.72 1.73
C LEU A 160 -15.91 3.16 1.81
N TRP A 161 -16.08 1.86 1.60
CA TRP A 161 -17.39 1.19 1.71
C TRP A 161 -17.95 1.28 3.12
N GLY A 162 -17.12 1.06 4.14
CA GLY A 162 -17.49 1.20 5.55
C GLY A 162 -17.95 2.61 5.89
N ILE A 163 -17.19 3.65 5.50
CA ILE A 163 -17.56 5.06 5.73
C ILE A 163 -18.87 5.40 5.00
N MET A 164 -19.04 4.98 3.74
CA MET A 164 -20.28 5.20 2.99
C MET A 164 -21.48 4.52 3.65
N THR A 165 -21.28 3.31 4.18
CA THR A 165 -22.34 2.54 4.87
C THR A 165 -22.69 3.17 6.22
N TYR A 166 -21.67 3.61 6.98
CA TYR A 166 -21.87 4.39 8.21
C TYR A 166 -22.73 5.64 7.94
N LEU A 167 -22.38 6.45 6.94
CA LEU A 167 -23.13 7.65 6.60
C LEU A 167 -24.58 7.34 6.18
N ARG A 168 -24.81 6.22 5.51
CA ARG A 168 -26.16 5.75 5.17
C ARG A 168 -26.92 5.25 6.39
N ALA A 169 -26.26 4.60 7.34
CA ALA A 169 -26.83 4.16 8.59
C ALA A 169 -27.32 5.37 9.42
N GLU A 170 -26.43 6.34 9.61
CA GLU A 170 -26.74 7.59 10.35
C GLU A 170 -27.88 8.40 9.74
N THR A 171 -27.98 8.46 8.40
CA THR A 171 -29.05 9.24 7.74
C THR A 171 -30.37 8.52 7.70
N SER A 172 -30.41 7.20 7.75
CA SER A 172 -31.63 6.42 7.64
C SER A 172 -32.19 5.92 8.98
N GLY A 173 -31.33 5.83 10.00
CA GLY A 173 -31.65 5.21 11.29
C GLY A 173 -31.99 3.71 11.22
N LYS A 174 -31.75 3.04 10.06
CA LYS A 174 -32.16 1.64 9.87
C LYS A 174 -31.10 0.69 10.46
N ARG A 175 -31.50 -0.14 11.44
CA ARG A 175 -30.67 -1.14 12.11
C ARG A 175 -29.91 -2.04 11.14
N ARG A 176 -30.55 -2.52 10.05
CA ARG A 176 -29.88 -3.35 9.04
C ARG A 176 -28.61 -2.71 8.42
N ARG A 177 -28.54 -1.38 8.36
CA ARG A 177 -27.36 -0.67 7.85
C ARG A 177 -26.25 -0.59 8.90
N TYR A 178 -26.59 -0.52 10.17
CA TYR A 178 -25.61 -0.64 11.26
C TYR A 178 -25.05 -2.05 11.36
N LEU A 179 -25.89 -3.09 11.16
CA LEU A 179 -25.43 -4.47 11.07
C LEU A 179 -24.46 -4.66 9.90
N LEU A 180 -24.80 -4.15 8.70
CA LEU A 180 -23.91 -4.17 7.54
C LEU A 180 -22.60 -3.40 7.82
N TYR A 181 -22.68 -2.25 8.49
CA TYR A 181 -21.50 -1.49 8.89
C TYR A 181 -20.61 -2.31 9.82
N GLY A 182 -21.16 -2.97 10.82
CA GLY A 182 -20.43 -3.86 11.73
C GLY A 182 -19.75 -5.02 10.99
N PHE A 183 -20.44 -5.64 10.03
CA PHE A 183 -19.84 -6.69 9.19
C PHE A 183 -18.65 -6.16 8.36
N ILE A 184 -18.79 -4.97 7.73
CA ILE A 184 -17.72 -4.35 6.95
C ILE A 184 -16.52 -4.01 7.85
N ILE A 185 -16.77 -3.59 9.05
CA ILE A 185 -15.78 -3.42 10.09
C ILE A 185 -14.99 -4.73 10.30
N ALA A 186 -15.65 -5.82 10.60
CA ALA A 186 -15.01 -7.11 10.78
C ALA A 186 -14.18 -7.48 9.55
N LEU A 187 -14.75 -7.36 8.36
CA LEU A 187 -14.06 -7.65 7.09
C LEU A 187 -12.77 -6.84 6.93
N GLY A 188 -12.79 -5.56 7.34
CA GLY A 188 -11.60 -4.72 7.37
C GLY A 188 -10.53 -5.26 8.32
N MET A 189 -10.93 -5.72 9.52
CA MET A 189 -9.99 -6.32 10.48
C MET A 189 -9.46 -7.67 10.01
N TRP A 190 -10.26 -8.48 9.34
CA TRP A 190 -9.84 -9.70 8.68
C TRP A 190 -8.91 -9.45 7.47
N THR A 191 -8.86 -8.20 6.96
CA THR A 191 -7.95 -7.79 5.87
C THR A 191 -6.64 -7.23 6.40
N HIS A 192 -6.71 -6.34 7.42
CA HIS A 192 -5.53 -5.68 8.02
C HIS A 192 -5.86 -5.09 9.38
N TYR A 193 -5.06 -5.41 10.41
CA TYR A 193 -5.32 -4.95 11.79
C TYR A 193 -5.37 -3.43 11.93
N LEU A 194 -4.56 -2.69 11.17
CA LEU A 194 -4.52 -1.24 11.26
C LEU A 194 -5.74 -0.54 10.63
N MET A 195 -6.72 -1.31 10.07
CA MET A 195 -8.07 -0.78 9.80
C MET A 195 -8.74 -0.20 11.06
N ILE A 196 -8.31 -0.62 12.25
CA ILE A 196 -8.77 -0.03 13.51
C ILE A 196 -8.58 1.50 13.54
N THR A 197 -7.52 2.03 12.91
CA THR A 197 -7.27 3.48 12.85
C THR A 197 -8.37 4.23 12.09
N VAL A 198 -8.93 3.63 11.05
CA VAL A 198 -10.06 4.18 10.30
C VAL A 198 -11.33 4.19 11.15
N TRP A 199 -11.56 3.15 11.93
CA TRP A 199 -12.76 3.08 12.80
C TRP A 199 -12.69 4.04 13.95
N LEU A 200 -11.56 4.11 14.63
CA LEU A 200 -11.31 5.11 15.66
C LEU A 200 -11.51 6.52 15.10
N SER A 201 -11.15 6.74 13.83
CA SER A 201 -11.42 8.02 13.16
C SER A 201 -12.92 8.28 12.96
N VAL A 202 -13.72 7.25 12.64
CA VAL A 202 -15.17 7.37 12.58
C VAL A 202 -15.78 7.65 13.96
N TRP A 203 -15.22 7.07 15.05
CA TRP A 203 -15.58 7.39 16.42
C TRP A 203 -15.32 8.86 16.75
N VAL A 204 -14.14 9.36 16.43
CA VAL A 204 -13.78 10.77 16.61
C VAL A 204 -14.75 11.67 15.82
N TYR A 205 -15.02 11.34 14.55
CA TYR A 205 -15.97 12.09 13.75
C TYR A 205 -17.37 12.10 14.37
N ARG A 206 -17.90 10.94 14.81
CA ARG A 206 -19.21 10.82 15.45
C ARG A 206 -19.28 11.68 16.71
N TYR A 207 -18.29 11.60 17.59
CA TYR A 207 -18.20 12.41 18.79
C TYR A 207 -18.23 13.92 18.48
N LEU A 208 -17.34 14.37 17.60
CA LEU A 208 -17.23 15.80 17.24
C LEU A 208 -18.50 16.31 16.54
N ARG A 209 -19.14 15.48 15.73
CA ARG A 209 -20.41 15.82 15.08
C ARG A 209 -21.52 16.03 16.11
N LEU A 210 -21.69 15.12 17.06
CA LEU A 210 -22.70 15.25 18.12
C LEU A 210 -22.42 16.48 19.00
N ARG A 211 -21.17 16.73 19.36
CA ARG A 211 -20.77 17.93 20.09
C ARG A 211 -21.18 19.22 19.35
N ARG A 212 -20.94 19.27 18.04
CA ARG A 212 -21.33 20.42 17.18
C ARG A 212 -22.84 20.56 17.01
N GLN A 213 -23.60 19.49 17.15
CA GLN A 213 -25.05 19.51 17.18
C GLN A 213 -25.63 19.96 18.55
N GLY A 214 -24.77 20.33 19.51
CA GLY A 214 -25.17 20.84 20.81
C GLY A 214 -25.39 19.78 21.89
N TYR A 215 -25.10 18.51 21.61
CA TYR A 215 -25.21 17.45 22.62
C TYR A 215 -24.13 17.61 23.69
N LYS A 216 -24.53 17.54 24.98
CA LYS A 216 -23.62 17.67 26.16
C LYS A 216 -23.98 16.63 27.23
N GLY A 217 -23.08 16.37 28.15
CA GLY A 217 -23.29 15.52 29.33
C GLY A 217 -23.92 14.16 28.97
N ARG A 218 -24.89 13.72 29.78
CA ARG A 218 -25.57 12.42 29.60
C ARG A 218 -26.23 12.27 28.20
N LYS A 219 -26.77 13.36 27.62
CA LYS A 219 -27.36 13.32 26.29
C LYS A 219 -26.34 13.00 25.23
N LEU A 220 -25.11 13.53 25.33
CA LEU A 220 -24.01 13.20 24.43
C LEU A 220 -23.63 11.72 24.54
N LEU A 221 -23.40 11.22 25.74
CA LEU A 221 -23.05 9.82 25.98
C LEU A 221 -24.12 8.85 25.44
N ARG A 222 -25.41 9.09 25.77
CA ARG A 222 -26.51 8.26 25.28
C ARG A 222 -26.64 8.26 23.76
N SER A 223 -26.39 9.41 23.10
CA SER A 223 -26.46 9.51 21.62
C SER A 223 -25.23 8.92 20.97
N PHE A 224 -24.06 9.05 21.61
CA PHE A 224 -22.82 8.47 21.14
C PHE A 224 -22.87 6.94 21.22
N PHE A 225 -23.29 6.37 22.33
CA PHE A 225 -23.47 4.94 22.54
C PHE A 225 -24.91 4.50 22.25
N SER A 226 -25.52 4.95 21.14
CA SER A 226 -26.84 4.49 20.76
C SER A 226 -26.87 2.97 20.52
N ALA A 227 -28.00 2.32 20.77
CA ALA A 227 -28.15 0.86 20.67
C ALA A 227 -27.68 0.31 19.30
N ASP A 228 -28.10 0.94 18.20
CA ASP A 228 -27.72 0.50 16.86
C ASP A 228 -26.22 0.68 16.58
N TRP A 229 -25.58 1.72 17.15
CA TRP A 229 -24.14 1.91 17.09
C TRP A 229 -23.43 0.80 17.86
N LEU A 230 -23.85 0.48 19.08
CA LEU A 230 -23.29 -0.61 19.86
C LEU A 230 -23.46 -1.96 19.16
N ILE A 231 -24.64 -2.25 18.63
CA ILE A 231 -24.92 -3.47 17.86
C ILE A 231 -23.92 -3.62 16.70
N SER A 232 -23.60 -2.53 15.98
CA SER A 232 -22.64 -2.62 14.87
C SER A 232 -21.26 -3.06 15.36
N HIS A 233 -20.81 -2.58 16.51
CA HIS A 233 -19.50 -2.95 17.08
C HIS A 233 -19.53 -4.35 17.69
N THR A 234 -20.64 -4.74 18.32
CA THR A 234 -20.83 -6.11 18.80
C THR A 234 -20.74 -7.12 17.66
N VAL A 235 -21.39 -6.85 16.52
CA VAL A 235 -21.26 -7.68 15.30
C VAL A 235 -19.81 -7.76 14.85
N ALA A 236 -19.11 -6.62 14.81
CA ALA A 236 -17.69 -6.59 14.40
C ALA A 236 -16.82 -7.43 15.34
N ILE A 237 -17.00 -7.28 16.64
CA ILE A 237 -16.23 -8.01 17.66
C ILE A 237 -16.52 -9.51 17.56
N ILE A 238 -17.80 -9.93 17.54
CA ILE A 238 -18.16 -11.35 17.44
C ILE A 238 -17.60 -11.98 16.17
N ALA A 239 -17.71 -11.28 15.04
CA ALA A 239 -17.21 -11.79 13.76
C ALA A 239 -15.67 -11.88 13.69
N PHE A 240 -14.95 -11.08 14.49
CA PHE A 240 -13.49 -11.11 14.56
C PHE A 240 -12.96 -11.98 15.71
N LEU A 241 -13.79 -12.34 16.69
CA LEU A 241 -13.40 -13.08 17.88
C LEU A 241 -12.64 -14.39 17.60
N PRO A 242 -13.01 -15.20 16.59
CA PRO A 242 -12.27 -16.44 16.27
C PRO A 242 -10.80 -16.22 15.92
N TRP A 243 -10.43 -15.02 15.47
CA TRP A 243 -9.06 -14.69 15.08
C TRP A 243 -8.22 -14.09 16.22
N ILE A 244 -8.81 -13.70 17.34
CA ILE A 244 -8.13 -13.07 18.49
C ILE A 244 -6.98 -13.92 19.05
N PRO A 245 -7.10 -15.26 19.21
CA PRO A 245 -5.98 -16.07 19.70
C PRO A 245 -4.72 -15.94 18.81
N HIS A 246 -4.91 -15.88 17.49
CA HIS A 246 -3.81 -15.71 16.53
C HIS A 246 -3.18 -14.31 16.63
N VAL A 247 -3.99 -13.27 16.81
CA VAL A 247 -3.47 -11.91 17.07
C VAL A 247 -2.59 -11.88 18.32
N LEU A 248 -3.02 -12.51 19.40
CA LEU A 248 -2.25 -12.57 20.64
C LEU A 248 -0.94 -13.35 20.47
N HIS A 249 -0.94 -14.43 19.70
CA HIS A 249 0.26 -15.18 19.35
C HIS A 249 1.24 -14.32 18.54
N GLN A 250 0.75 -13.66 17.49
CA GLN A 250 1.54 -12.77 16.62
C GLN A 250 2.17 -11.60 17.40
N LEU A 251 1.43 -10.98 18.31
CA LEU A 251 1.95 -9.89 19.15
C LEU A 251 3.12 -10.35 20.05
N ARG A 252 3.10 -11.58 20.53
CA ARG A 252 4.22 -12.15 21.30
C ARG A 252 5.45 -12.38 20.42
N GLY A 253 5.26 -12.91 19.20
CA GLY A 253 6.33 -13.15 18.24
C GLY A 253 7.02 -11.86 17.74
N MET A 254 6.30 -10.74 17.68
CA MET A 254 6.87 -9.43 17.28
C MET A 254 7.88 -8.85 18.29
N SER A 255 8.05 -9.44 19.47
CA SER A 255 8.96 -8.92 20.49
C SER A 255 10.45 -9.07 20.14
N SER A 256 10.83 -10.04 19.32
CA SER A 256 12.22 -10.46 19.09
C SER A 256 12.94 -9.82 17.89
N GLY A 257 12.26 -9.03 17.07
CA GLY A 257 12.91 -8.34 15.92
C GLY A 257 11.87 -7.79 14.96
N TYR A 258 11.68 -6.48 15.00
CA TYR A 258 10.69 -5.82 14.14
C TYR A 258 11.38 -4.77 13.28
N TRP A 259 11.18 -4.83 11.97
CA TRP A 259 11.91 -4.06 10.97
C TRP A 259 11.46 -2.61 10.84
N ILE A 260 10.27 -2.23 11.37
CA ILE A 260 9.75 -0.87 11.23
C ILE A 260 10.52 0.08 12.15
N PRO A 261 11.13 1.16 11.61
CA PRO A 261 11.88 2.13 12.40
C PRO A 261 11.02 2.83 13.46
N ALA A 262 11.63 3.25 14.53
CA ALA A 262 10.97 4.07 15.55
C ALA A 262 10.48 5.40 14.96
N VAL A 263 9.35 5.90 15.46
CA VAL A 263 8.81 7.22 15.09
C VAL A 263 9.76 8.31 15.60
N THR A 264 10.12 9.22 14.71
CA THR A 264 10.97 10.37 14.98
C THR A 264 10.24 11.68 14.66
N VAL A 265 10.87 12.81 14.95
CA VAL A 265 10.36 14.15 14.58
C VAL A 265 10.18 14.30 13.06
N ASN A 266 10.96 13.55 12.26
CA ASN A 266 10.92 13.60 10.80
C ASN A 266 9.78 12.75 10.20
N THR A 267 9.20 11.81 10.95
CA THR A 267 8.23 10.83 10.43
C THR A 267 7.05 11.47 9.69
N LEU A 268 6.53 12.60 10.18
CA LEU A 268 5.45 13.32 9.49
C LEU A 268 5.92 13.99 8.20
N GLY A 269 7.14 14.53 8.20
CA GLY A 269 7.77 15.09 7.01
C GLY A 269 7.99 14.02 5.94
N ASP A 270 8.48 12.85 6.35
CA ASP A 270 8.70 11.69 5.48
C ASP A 270 7.38 11.17 4.90
N TYR A 271 6.32 11.07 5.72
CA TYR A 271 4.99 10.72 5.24
C TYR A 271 4.47 11.73 4.22
N TRP A 272 4.60 13.03 4.48
CA TRP A 272 4.17 14.08 3.57
C TRP A 272 4.96 14.09 2.27
N SER A 273 6.26 13.83 2.35
CA SER A 273 7.14 13.64 1.20
C SER A 273 6.73 12.41 0.36
N SER A 274 6.43 11.29 1.01
CA SER A 274 5.90 10.09 0.32
C SER A 274 4.59 10.34 -0.38
N LEU A 275 3.67 11.04 0.28
CA LEU A 275 2.36 11.36 -0.27
C LEU A 275 2.44 12.22 -1.52
N THR A 276 3.37 13.19 -1.55
CA THR A 276 3.48 14.20 -2.61
C THR A 276 4.45 13.82 -3.71
N LEU A 277 5.62 13.30 -3.35
CA LEU A 277 6.76 13.08 -4.25
C LEU A 277 7.23 11.63 -4.31
N TYR A 278 6.78 10.78 -3.40
CA TYR A 278 7.36 9.45 -3.20
C TYR A 278 8.90 9.50 -3.19
N SER A 279 9.47 10.45 -2.43
CA SER A 279 10.90 10.67 -2.35
C SER A 279 11.56 9.72 -1.37
N GLU A 280 12.77 9.24 -1.69
CA GLU A 280 13.62 8.48 -0.77
C GLU A 280 14.21 9.35 0.33
N ALA A 281 14.50 10.60 0.00
CA ALA A 281 15.03 11.55 0.98
C ALA A 281 13.96 11.85 2.03
N SER A 282 14.36 11.84 3.30
CA SER A 282 13.60 12.53 4.32
C SER A 282 13.29 13.91 3.78
N GLY A 283 12.07 14.40 3.85
CA GLY A 283 11.61 15.65 3.22
C GLY A 283 12.40 16.92 3.56
N THR A 284 13.64 16.76 3.99
CA THR A 284 14.54 17.79 4.48
C THR A 284 15.66 18.16 3.51
N ASP A 285 15.86 17.40 2.41
CA ASP A 285 17.02 17.61 1.53
C ASP A 285 16.68 18.39 0.25
N GLY A 286 17.44 19.46 0.01
CA GLY A 286 17.44 20.21 -1.23
C GLY A 286 16.12 20.89 -1.60
N TRP A 287 15.93 21.18 -2.88
CA TRP A 287 14.76 21.89 -3.41
C TRP A 287 13.44 21.10 -3.29
N TRP A 288 13.50 19.77 -3.16
CA TRP A 288 12.34 18.92 -2.89
C TRP A 288 11.69 19.24 -1.55
N ALA A 289 12.48 19.51 -0.53
CA ALA A 289 11.99 19.96 0.77
C ALA A 289 11.19 21.28 0.62
N VAL A 290 11.72 22.23 -0.14
CA VAL A 290 11.04 23.51 -0.38
C VAL A 290 9.67 23.29 -1.03
N LEU A 291 9.58 22.39 -2.04
CA LEU A 291 8.33 22.05 -2.70
C LEU A 291 7.32 21.41 -1.74
N VAL A 292 7.77 20.43 -0.97
CA VAL A 292 6.93 19.70 0.02
C VAL A 292 6.40 20.67 1.08
N TRP A 293 7.25 21.52 1.64
CA TRP A 293 6.86 22.50 2.65
C TRP A 293 5.97 23.61 2.07
N ALA A 294 6.19 24.02 0.82
CA ALA A 294 5.32 24.99 0.13
C ALA A 294 3.91 24.41 -0.06
N ILE A 295 3.79 23.16 -0.50
CA ILE A 295 2.49 22.47 -0.64
C ILE A 295 1.80 22.39 0.73
N LEU A 296 2.51 22.00 1.79
CA LEU A 296 1.96 21.90 3.13
C LEU A 296 1.46 23.27 3.64
N THR A 297 2.29 24.29 3.54
CA THR A 297 1.97 25.65 3.99
C THR A 297 0.75 26.22 3.23
N LEU A 298 0.71 26.04 1.91
CA LEU A 298 -0.43 26.44 1.09
C LEU A 298 -1.68 25.64 1.46
N THR A 299 -1.56 24.32 1.69
CA THR A 299 -2.67 23.48 2.12
C THR A 299 -3.27 23.98 3.43
N VAL A 300 -2.44 24.29 4.43
CA VAL A 300 -2.90 24.83 5.72
C VAL A 300 -3.54 26.22 5.53
N THR A 301 -2.88 27.11 4.76
CA THR A 301 -3.35 28.48 4.53
C THR A 301 -4.71 28.49 3.82
N VAL A 302 -4.84 27.74 2.73
CA VAL A 302 -6.08 27.66 1.96
C VAL A 302 -7.18 26.94 2.76
N SER A 303 -6.83 25.92 3.54
CA SER A 303 -7.77 25.24 4.46
C SER A 303 -8.36 26.22 5.47
N ARG A 304 -7.53 27.05 6.10
CA ARG A 304 -7.98 28.10 7.03
C ARG A 304 -8.94 29.07 6.37
N GLN A 305 -8.62 29.55 5.14
CA GLN A 305 -9.49 30.46 4.39
C GLN A 305 -10.85 29.83 4.07
N VAL A 306 -10.87 28.57 3.61
CA VAL A 306 -12.11 27.84 3.31
C VAL A 306 -12.93 27.63 4.57
N TYR A 307 -12.29 27.25 5.68
CA TYR A 307 -12.98 27.03 6.95
C TYR A 307 -13.61 28.32 7.50
N CYS A 308 -12.91 29.45 7.45
CA CYS A 308 -13.39 30.72 8.00
C CYS A 308 -14.40 31.42 7.10
N LYS A 309 -14.20 31.40 5.78
CA LYS A 309 -14.92 32.26 4.83
C LYS A 309 -15.96 31.54 3.97
N SER A 310 -15.86 30.21 3.77
CA SER A 310 -16.79 29.50 2.89
C SER A 310 -18.09 29.11 3.63
N LYS A 311 -19.20 29.72 3.23
CA LYS A 311 -20.56 29.36 3.69
C LYS A 311 -21.17 28.20 2.90
N GLN A 312 -20.57 27.79 1.79
CA GLN A 312 -21.16 26.86 0.80
C GLN A 312 -20.87 25.38 1.08
N VAL A 313 -20.12 25.05 2.11
CA VAL A 313 -19.74 23.66 2.39
C VAL A 313 -20.37 23.18 3.70
N SER A 314 -20.97 22.00 3.65
CA SER A 314 -21.52 21.35 4.83
C SER A 314 -20.45 21.14 5.90
N ARG A 315 -20.61 21.75 7.05
CA ARG A 315 -19.68 21.63 8.19
C ARG A 315 -19.44 20.17 8.62
N PRO A 316 -20.46 19.28 8.69
CA PRO A 316 -20.26 17.87 8.96
C PRO A 316 -19.43 17.15 7.88
N SER A 317 -19.62 17.47 6.60
CA SER A 317 -18.83 16.88 5.50
C SER A 317 -17.37 17.30 5.58
N LEU A 318 -17.07 18.58 5.85
CA LEU A 318 -15.72 19.08 6.08
C LEU A 318 -15.06 18.38 7.26
N LEU A 319 -15.80 18.24 8.36
CA LEU A 319 -15.31 17.55 9.55
C LEU A 319 -14.93 16.10 9.25
N LEU A 320 -15.80 15.37 8.52
CA LEU A 320 -15.51 13.99 8.13
C LEU A 320 -14.24 13.90 7.29
N ALA A 321 -14.13 14.73 6.26
CA ALA A 321 -12.97 14.70 5.37
C ALA A 321 -11.66 14.99 6.13
N LEU A 322 -11.65 16.00 7.00
CA LEU A 322 -10.50 16.34 7.80
C LEU A 322 -10.15 15.25 8.82
N VAL A 323 -11.15 14.73 9.53
CA VAL A 323 -10.92 13.71 10.57
C VAL A 323 -10.34 12.43 9.95
N VAL A 324 -10.91 11.95 8.83
CA VAL A 324 -10.41 10.72 8.19
C VAL A 324 -9.09 10.93 7.45
N ALA A 325 -8.77 12.16 7.03
CA ALA A 325 -7.45 12.47 6.48
C ALA A 325 -6.36 12.49 7.57
N VAL A 326 -6.67 12.95 8.78
CA VAL A 326 -5.66 13.24 9.82
C VAL A 326 -5.64 12.20 10.94
N ALA A 327 -6.81 11.79 11.45
CA ALA A 327 -6.86 10.94 12.63
C ALA A 327 -6.20 9.56 12.46
N PRO A 328 -6.26 8.86 11.30
CA PRO A 328 -5.52 7.61 11.13
C PRO A 328 -4.00 7.78 11.28
N ILE A 329 -3.46 8.90 10.83
CA ILE A 329 -2.02 9.24 10.99
C ILE A 329 -1.69 9.39 12.46
N LEU A 330 -2.51 10.17 13.20
CA LEU A 330 -2.31 10.38 14.64
C LEU A 330 -2.47 9.07 15.44
N TRP A 331 -3.44 8.22 15.09
CA TRP A 331 -3.61 6.91 15.71
C TRP A 331 -2.41 6.01 15.44
N LEU A 332 -1.92 5.99 14.20
CA LEU A 332 -0.77 5.16 13.85
C LEU A 332 0.50 5.65 14.57
N MET A 333 0.70 6.97 14.70
CA MET A 333 1.77 7.53 15.52
C MET A 333 1.62 7.11 16.99
N LEU A 334 0.42 7.26 17.56
CA LEU A 334 0.16 6.92 18.97
C LEU A 334 0.43 5.44 19.25
N LEU A 335 0.02 4.54 18.34
CA LEU A 335 0.27 3.11 18.43
C LEU A 335 1.75 2.74 18.24
N SER A 336 2.59 3.68 17.79
CA SER A 336 4.02 3.49 17.54
C SER A 336 4.93 3.94 18.69
N PHE A 337 4.36 4.47 19.79
CA PHE A 337 5.12 4.85 20.97
C PHE A 337 5.15 3.73 22.02
N TYR A 338 6.17 3.79 22.89
CA TYR A 338 6.28 2.88 24.02
C TYR A 338 4.94 2.76 24.80
N PRO A 339 4.52 1.58 25.24
CA PRO A 339 5.26 0.29 25.25
C PRO A 339 5.19 -0.51 23.95
N PHE A 340 4.54 0.01 22.90
CA PHE A 340 4.40 -0.67 21.62
C PHE A 340 5.64 -0.45 20.73
N LYS A 341 5.86 -1.37 19.80
CA LYS A 341 6.84 -1.18 18.71
C LYS A 341 6.22 -0.34 17.61
N SER A 342 7.06 0.37 16.85
CA SER A 342 6.58 1.21 15.76
C SER A 342 5.81 0.40 14.74
N VAL A 343 4.62 0.89 14.37
CA VAL A 343 3.79 0.37 13.27
C VAL A 343 3.54 1.42 12.20
N PHE A 344 4.32 2.52 12.22
CA PHE A 344 4.14 3.64 11.32
C PHE A 344 4.77 3.35 9.95
N VAL A 345 3.92 2.98 8.99
CA VAL A 345 4.28 2.81 7.59
C VAL A 345 3.22 3.48 6.72
N ASP A 346 3.63 4.23 5.71
CA ASP A 346 2.76 5.02 4.83
C ASP A 346 1.69 4.20 4.10
N ARG A 347 2.03 2.97 3.69
CA ARG A 347 1.12 2.04 3.01
C ARG A 347 -0.11 1.65 3.83
N TYR A 348 -0.04 1.75 5.13
CA TYR A 348 -1.18 1.48 6.03
C TYR A 348 -2.20 2.61 6.06
N LEU A 349 -1.84 3.78 5.54
CA LEU A 349 -2.65 5.00 5.56
C LEU A 349 -3.45 5.25 4.28
N MET A 350 -3.69 4.22 3.45
CA MET A 350 -4.31 4.40 2.12
C MET A 350 -5.69 5.09 2.17
N VAL A 351 -6.49 4.85 3.20
CA VAL A 351 -7.77 5.56 3.39
C VAL A 351 -7.54 7.04 3.72
N ALA A 352 -6.53 7.35 4.55
CA ALA A 352 -6.16 8.73 4.86
C ALA A 352 -5.62 9.47 3.62
N VAL A 353 -4.84 8.79 2.78
CA VAL A 353 -4.37 9.31 1.47
C VAL A 353 -5.55 9.75 0.61
N ILE A 354 -6.54 8.89 0.43
CA ILE A 354 -7.74 9.19 -0.36
C ILE A 354 -8.48 10.41 0.21
N PHE A 355 -8.66 10.49 1.53
CA PHE A 355 -9.33 11.62 2.17
C PHE A 355 -8.50 12.90 2.14
N THR A 356 -7.17 12.82 2.17
CA THR A 356 -6.27 13.96 1.95
C THR A 356 -6.44 14.52 0.53
N VAL A 357 -6.53 13.65 -0.48
CA VAL A 357 -6.78 14.07 -1.87
C VAL A 357 -8.18 14.69 -2.03
N ILE A 358 -9.21 14.10 -1.39
CA ILE A 358 -10.55 14.71 -1.35
C ILE A 358 -10.50 16.08 -0.68
N TRP A 359 -9.78 16.21 0.44
CA TRP A 359 -9.60 17.49 1.14
C TRP A 359 -8.91 18.54 0.26
N LEU A 360 -7.83 18.18 -0.44
CA LEU A 360 -7.15 19.06 -1.41
C LEU A 360 -8.13 19.54 -2.49
N ALA A 361 -8.92 18.64 -3.07
CA ALA A 361 -9.93 19.02 -4.07
C ALA A 361 -10.99 19.98 -3.50
N VAL A 362 -11.42 19.78 -2.24
CA VAL A 362 -12.36 20.68 -1.55
C VAL A 362 -11.77 22.08 -1.40
N ILE A 363 -10.55 22.20 -0.86
CA ILE A 363 -9.94 23.49 -0.57
C ILE A 363 -9.58 24.25 -1.84
N ILE A 364 -9.14 23.55 -2.90
CA ILE A 364 -8.84 24.14 -4.21
C ILE A 364 -10.12 24.71 -4.83
N ILE A 365 -11.20 23.94 -4.89
CA ILE A 365 -12.46 24.37 -5.53
C ILE A 365 -13.21 25.42 -4.71
N ARG A 366 -13.15 25.37 -3.39
CA ARG A 366 -13.90 26.24 -2.47
C ARG A 366 -13.08 27.42 -1.93
N SER A 367 -11.84 27.54 -2.33
CA SER A 367 -11.00 28.69 -1.93
C SER A 367 -11.60 30.02 -2.37
N PRO A 368 -11.68 31.01 -1.48
CA PRO A 368 -12.04 32.37 -1.84
C PRO A 368 -10.92 33.07 -2.64
N ASN A 369 -9.67 32.62 -2.48
CA ASN A 369 -8.51 33.14 -3.20
C ASN A 369 -8.14 32.18 -4.35
N ARG A 370 -8.52 32.57 -5.59
CA ARG A 370 -8.30 31.75 -6.78
C ARG A 370 -6.83 31.62 -7.17
N GLN A 371 -6.01 32.61 -6.87
CA GLN A 371 -4.57 32.58 -7.17
C GLN A 371 -3.85 31.55 -6.29
N LEU A 372 -4.09 31.58 -4.98
CA LEU A 372 -3.52 30.58 -4.06
C LEU A 372 -4.03 29.17 -4.37
N ALA A 373 -5.32 29.01 -4.72
CA ALA A 373 -5.87 27.73 -5.12
C ALA A 373 -5.25 27.21 -6.42
N GLY A 374 -5.04 28.09 -7.41
CA GLY A 374 -4.38 27.76 -8.66
C GLY A 374 -2.91 27.36 -8.44
N LEU A 375 -2.18 28.12 -7.62
CA LEU A 375 -0.80 27.79 -7.25
C LEU A 375 -0.73 26.42 -6.55
N LEU A 376 -1.60 26.16 -5.55
CA LEU A 376 -1.65 24.88 -4.86
C LEU A 376 -1.93 23.74 -5.84
N LEU A 377 -2.91 23.89 -6.74
CA LEU A 377 -3.22 22.87 -7.75
C LEU A 377 -2.01 22.59 -8.65
N THR A 378 -1.34 23.63 -9.14
CA THR A 378 -0.15 23.50 -9.99
C THR A 378 0.95 22.74 -9.26
N LEU A 379 1.27 23.13 -8.03
CA LEU A 379 2.32 22.47 -7.25
C LEU A 379 1.97 21.01 -6.94
N VAL A 380 0.71 20.71 -6.61
CA VAL A 380 0.27 19.32 -6.37
C VAL A 380 0.38 18.48 -7.65
N VAL A 381 -0.01 19.01 -8.80
CA VAL A 381 0.10 18.29 -10.08
C VAL A 381 1.57 18.07 -10.46
N VAL A 382 2.41 19.09 -10.36
CA VAL A 382 3.86 18.98 -10.63
C VAL A 382 4.48 17.94 -9.69
N ALA A 383 4.21 18.04 -8.39
CA ALA A 383 4.71 17.06 -7.41
C ALA A 383 4.21 15.64 -7.71
N SER A 384 2.95 15.48 -8.14
CA SER A 384 2.41 14.18 -8.52
C SER A 384 3.11 13.58 -9.74
N ILE A 385 3.40 14.39 -10.77
CA ILE A 385 4.14 13.95 -11.96
C ILE A 385 5.57 13.51 -11.56
N CYS A 386 6.28 14.33 -10.80
CA CYS A 386 7.61 14.00 -10.28
C CYS A 386 7.57 12.77 -9.38
N GLY A 387 6.55 12.66 -8.54
CA GLY A 387 6.36 11.51 -7.64
C GLY A 387 6.08 10.21 -8.38
N VAL A 388 5.26 10.23 -9.43
CA VAL A 388 5.05 9.05 -10.29
C VAL A 388 6.33 8.67 -11.03
N HIS A 389 7.12 9.65 -11.49
CA HIS A 389 8.45 9.39 -12.04
C HIS A 389 9.35 8.69 -11.01
N ASN A 390 9.34 9.14 -9.76
CA ASN A 390 10.07 8.49 -8.67
C ASN A 390 9.58 7.06 -8.42
N VAL A 391 8.25 6.82 -8.40
CA VAL A 391 7.69 5.46 -8.29
C VAL A 391 8.24 4.55 -9.39
N TYR A 392 8.37 5.07 -10.61
CA TYR A 392 8.91 4.30 -11.74
C TYR A 392 10.42 4.06 -11.63
N ARG A 393 11.17 5.06 -11.19
CA ARG A 393 12.62 4.97 -11.00
C ARG A 393 12.99 4.03 -9.86
N LEU A 394 12.24 4.07 -8.75
CA LEU A 394 12.53 3.29 -7.56
C LEU A 394 12.11 1.81 -7.68
N GLY A 395 11.19 1.48 -8.57
CA GLY A 395 10.71 0.11 -8.73
C GLY A 395 10.19 -0.48 -7.42
N ASN A 396 10.80 -1.58 -6.95
CA ASN A 396 10.47 -2.25 -5.70
C ASN A 396 11.26 -1.76 -4.49
N TYR A 397 11.97 -0.64 -4.61
CA TYR A 397 12.72 -0.07 -3.51
C TYR A 397 11.86 0.09 -2.26
N ASN A 398 12.36 -0.41 -1.14
CA ASN A 398 11.75 -0.22 0.16
C ASN A 398 12.67 0.62 1.05
N ARG A 399 12.33 1.89 1.24
CA ARG A 399 13.09 2.84 2.03
C ARG A 399 13.20 2.48 3.52
N TYR A 400 12.35 1.58 4.02
CA TYR A 400 12.38 1.14 5.40
C TYR A 400 13.47 0.09 5.69
N PHE A 401 14.05 -0.51 4.66
CA PHE A 401 15.21 -1.36 4.83
C PHE A 401 16.48 -0.52 4.76
N ASN A 402 17.18 -0.40 5.88
CA ASN A 402 18.50 0.23 5.98
C ASN A 402 19.56 -0.65 5.31
N GLY A 403 19.38 -0.97 4.05
CA GLY A 403 20.30 -1.82 3.32
C GLY A 403 20.78 -1.17 2.03
N SER A 404 21.89 -1.66 1.54
CA SER A 404 22.42 -1.31 0.23
C SER A 404 21.57 -1.81 -0.93
N ALA A 405 20.82 -2.89 -0.74
CA ALA A 405 19.97 -3.47 -1.78
C ALA A 405 18.67 -2.68 -1.94
N LYS A 406 18.52 -2.01 -3.06
CA LYS A 406 17.37 -1.17 -3.38
C LYS A 406 16.31 -1.95 -4.16
N ASN A 407 16.73 -2.70 -5.18
CA ASN A 407 15.89 -3.64 -5.92
C ASN A 407 16.48 -5.05 -5.78
N THR A 408 15.62 -6.04 -5.74
CA THR A 408 16.07 -7.42 -5.52
C THR A 408 16.78 -8.00 -6.74
N MET A 409 16.44 -7.58 -7.96
CA MET A 409 16.95 -8.11 -9.24
C MET A 409 16.92 -9.65 -9.36
N THR A 410 16.26 -10.32 -8.41
CA THR A 410 16.20 -11.78 -8.33
C THR A 410 15.49 -12.36 -9.55
N GLY A 411 14.38 -11.75 -9.98
CA GLY A 411 13.61 -12.22 -11.13
C GLY A 411 14.43 -12.15 -12.41
N GLU A 412 15.07 -11.02 -12.66
CA GLU A 412 15.89 -10.80 -13.85
C GLU A 412 17.06 -11.78 -13.93
N VAL A 413 17.71 -12.08 -12.81
CA VAL A 413 18.80 -13.07 -12.74
C VAL A 413 18.27 -14.48 -13.00
N VAL A 414 17.16 -14.89 -12.36
CA VAL A 414 16.56 -16.22 -12.56
C VAL A 414 16.01 -16.37 -13.98
N GLU A 415 15.39 -15.34 -14.55
CA GLU A 415 14.93 -15.36 -15.94
C GLU A 415 16.11 -15.51 -16.92
N GLN A 416 17.26 -14.87 -16.63
CA GLN A 416 18.45 -15.05 -17.45
C GLN A 416 19.03 -16.46 -17.33
N ILE A 417 18.99 -17.10 -16.15
CA ILE A 417 19.33 -18.53 -16.00
C ILE A 417 18.37 -19.39 -16.84
N ASN A 418 17.08 -19.08 -16.81
CA ASN A 418 16.06 -19.83 -17.58
C ASN A 418 16.23 -19.76 -19.10
N THR A 419 17.04 -18.82 -19.61
CA THR A 419 17.42 -18.79 -21.04
C THR A 419 18.51 -19.79 -21.40
N THR A 420 19.21 -20.39 -20.43
CA THR A 420 20.19 -21.43 -20.66
C THR A 420 19.48 -22.74 -21.03
N LYS A 421 20.13 -23.59 -21.82
CA LYS A 421 19.52 -24.86 -22.30
C LYS A 421 19.89 -26.07 -21.43
N ASP A 422 20.48 -25.83 -20.28
CA ASP A 422 20.86 -26.83 -19.31
C ASP A 422 19.73 -27.07 -18.27
N ASN A 423 19.65 -28.27 -17.73
CA ASN A 423 18.71 -28.62 -16.66
C ASN A 423 19.38 -28.51 -15.29
N THR A 424 19.93 -27.34 -14.99
CA THR A 424 20.76 -27.11 -13.82
C THR A 424 19.94 -26.55 -12.66
N PRO A 425 19.96 -27.19 -11.47
CA PRO A 425 19.26 -26.67 -10.30
C PRO A 425 19.88 -25.36 -9.81
N ILE A 426 19.01 -24.48 -9.26
CA ILE A 426 19.41 -23.23 -8.60
C ILE A 426 19.35 -23.45 -7.09
N ILE A 427 20.48 -23.28 -6.41
CA ILE A 427 20.56 -23.30 -4.95
C ILE A 427 20.72 -21.86 -4.46
N LEU A 428 19.92 -21.47 -3.50
CA LEU A 428 19.97 -20.11 -2.94
C LEU A 428 20.89 -20.06 -1.72
N THR A 429 21.68 -18.98 -1.64
CA THR A 429 22.58 -18.70 -0.53
C THR A 429 21.86 -18.28 0.75
N GLY A 430 20.67 -17.69 0.62
CA GLY A 430 19.84 -17.31 1.73
C GLY A 430 18.42 -17.87 1.60
N ALA A 431 17.88 -18.49 2.64
CA ALA A 431 16.56 -19.09 2.62
C ALA A 431 15.42 -18.07 2.34
N TYR A 432 15.60 -16.81 2.77
CA TYR A 432 14.63 -15.74 2.50
C TYR A 432 14.45 -15.44 1.02
N ASN A 433 15.53 -15.53 0.24
CA ASN A 433 15.52 -15.22 -1.20
C ASN A 433 14.77 -16.27 -2.02
N TYR A 434 14.49 -17.43 -1.39
CA TYR A 434 13.79 -18.54 -2.03
C TYR A 434 12.40 -18.12 -2.53
N TYR A 435 11.64 -17.33 -1.76
CA TYR A 435 10.31 -16.92 -2.20
C TYR A 435 10.34 -16.13 -3.51
N GLU A 436 11.28 -15.20 -3.63
CA GLU A 436 11.42 -14.35 -4.83
C GLU A 436 11.84 -15.18 -6.04
N ALA A 437 12.86 -16.02 -5.90
CA ALA A 437 13.35 -16.88 -6.96
C ALA A 437 12.32 -17.93 -7.38
N ALA A 438 11.59 -18.53 -6.43
CA ALA A 438 10.60 -19.56 -6.68
C ALA A 438 9.40 -19.10 -7.52
N VAL A 439 9.13 -17.79 -7.60
CA VAL A 439 8.09 -17.24 -8.47
C VAL A 439 8.47 -17.39 -9.95
N TYR A 440 9.76 -17.34 -10.27
CA TYR A 440 10.31 -17.42 -11.63
C TYR A 440 10.83 -18.83 -11.95
N GLU A 441 10.65 -19.79 -11.02
CA GLU A 441 11.09 -21.17 -11.18
C GLU A 441 10.50 -21.82 -12.44
N GLN A 442 11.35 -22.48 -13.23
CA GLN A 442 10.96 -23.35 -14.34
C GLN A 442 11.35 -24.81 -14.05
N LYS A 443 10.70 -25.76 -14.76
CA LYS A 443 11.00 -27.20 -14.58
C LYS A 443 12.45 -27.56 -14.91
N SER A 444 13.05 -26.84 -15.87
CA SER A 444 14.47 -27.00 -16.26
C SER A 444 15.43 -26.49 -15.20
N HIS A 445 15.04 -25.49 -14.43
CA HIS A 445 15.85 -24.86 -13.39
C HIS A 445 15.08 -24.82 -12.07
N PRO A 446 14.94 -25.97 -11.39
CA PRO A 446 14.26 -26.03 -10.10
C PRO A 446 15.06 -25.27 -9.04
N VAL A 447 14.33 -24.50 -8.19
CA VAL A 447 14.92 -23.64 -7.16
C VAL A 447 14.86 -24.33 -5.81
N TYR A 448 15.97 -24.34 -5.10
CA TYR A 448 16.15 -24.95 -3.78
C TYR A 448 16.75 -23.94 -2.79
N TYR A 449 16.52 -24.15 -1.51
CA TYR A 449 17.18 -23.46 -0.40
C TYR A 449 17.76 -24.49 0.59
N VAL A 450 18.73 -24.07 1.38
CA VAL A 450 19.35 -24.94 2.39
C VAL A 450 18.60 -24.79 3.72
N ARG A 451 18.09 -25.88 4.30
CA ARG A 451 17.25 -25.84 5.50
C ARG A 451 17.97 -25.31 6.73
N SER A 452 19.26 -25.57 6.88
CA SER A 452 20.07 -25.05 7.98
C SER A 452 20.19 -23.52 7.99
N GLU A 453 19.95 -22.87 6.84
CA GLU A 453 19.97 -21.41 6.70
C GLU A 453 18.63 -20.75 7.08
N VAL A 454 17.61 -21.53 7.40
CA VAL A 454 16.34 -20.99 7.88
C VAL A 454 16.48 -20.62 9.36
N GLY A 455 16.42 -19.35 9.68
CA GLY A 455 16.57 -18.84 11.06
C GLY A 455 15.51 -19.37 12.03
N ASP A 456 15.72 -19.21 13.32
CA ASP A 456 14.89 -19.79 14.39
C ASP A 456 13.57 -19.07 14.69
N SER A 457 13.29 -17.96 14.02
CA SER A 457 12.03 -17.21 14.21
C SER A 457 10.80 -18.07 13.87
N GLU A 458 9.74 -17.93 14.66
CA GLU A 458 8.45 -18.60 14.44
C GLU A 458 7.51 -17.83 13.50
N VAL A 459 7.99 -16.79 12.80
CA VAL A 459 7.18 -16.01 11.85
C VAL A 459 6.74 -16.92 10.70
N GLY A 460 5.52 -16.78 10.24
CA GLY A 460 4.87 -17.66 9.27
C GLY A 460 5.66 -17.88 7.97
N SER A 461 6.36 -16.86 7.49
CA SER A 461 7.25 -16.97 6.33
C SER A 461 8.42 -17.94 6.56
N LEU A 462 9.06 -17.91 7.73
CA LEU A 462 10.13 -18.86 8.07
C LEU A 462 9.59 -20.25 8.41
N GLN A 463 8.47 -20.33 9.11
CA GLN A 463 7.85 -21.60 9.45
C GLN A 463 7.46 -22.39 8.19
N MET A 464 6.99 -21.70 7.15
CA MET A 464 6.68 -22.31 5.85
C MET A 464 7.90 -23.01 5.21
N LEU A 465 9.10 -22.39 5.34
CA LEU A 465 10.35 -22.97 4.88
C LEU A 465 10.80 -24.13 5.79
N LYS A 466 10.68 -23.99 7.12
CA LYS A 466 10.99 -25.06 8.08
C LYS A 466 10.15 -26.31 7.85
N ASP A 467 8.86 -26.14 7.62
CA ASP A 467 7.93 -27.25 7.36
C ASP A 467 8.25 -27.99 6.05
N ASN A 468 8.86 -27.29 5.09
CA ASN A 468 9.31 -27.84 3.80
C ASN A 468 8.25 -28.70 3.08
N ARG A 469 6.95 -28.37 3.21
CA ARG A 469 5.85 -29.16 2.64
C ARG A 469 5.93 -29.33 1.11
N LEU A 470 6.64 -28.45 0.41
CA LEU A 470 6.84 -28.53 -1.04
C LEU A 470 8.15 -29.23 -1.43
N GLY A 471 8.92 -29.75 -0.46
CA GLY A 471 10.12 -30.55 -0.71
C GLY A 471 11.29 -29.80 -1.35
N LYS A 472 11.35 -28.46 -1.19
CA LYS A 472 12.37 -27.61 -1.83
C LYS A 472 13.56 -27.27 -0.93
N GLY A 473 13.48 -27.60 0.36
CA GLY A 473 14.56 -27.41 1.33
C GLY A 473 15.53 -28.57 1.33
N ILE A 474 16.78 -28.31 1.02
CA ILE A 474 17.88 -29.28 1.06
C ILE A 474 18.29 -29.50 2.52
N THR A 475 18.19 -30.72 3.00
CA THR A 475 18.58 -31.08 4.37
C THR A 475 20.08 -31.44 4.47
N ASP A 476 20.61 -32.15 3.46
CA ASP A 476 22.01 -32.51 3.35
C ASP A 476 22.56 -31.98 2.00
N LEU A 477 23.27 -30.88 2.06
CA LEU A 477 23.83 -30.22 0.89
C LEU A 477 24.91 -31.07 0.21
N GLN A 478 25.73 -31.80 0.98
CA GLN A 478 26.79 -32.64 0.43
C GLN A 478 26.21 -33.80 -0.37
N ARG A 479 25.19 -34.44 0.18
CA ARG A 479 24.48 -35.52 -0.51
C ARG A 479 23.77 -35.03 -1.77
N PHE A 480 23.14 -33.86 -1.72
CA PHE A 480 22.51 -33.25 -2.89
C PHE A 480 23.55 -32.96 -3.99
N LEU A 481 24.67 -32.32 -3.65
CA LEU A 481 25.75 -32.02 -4.58
C LEU A 481 26.47 -33.26 -5.12
N ALA A 482 26.44 -34.39 -4.41
CA ALA A 482 27.02 -35.65 -4.90
C ALA A 482 26.30 -36.15 -6.16
N THR A 483 25.00 -35.87 -6.31
CA THR A 483 24.18 -36.31 -7.45
C THR A 483 24.23 -35.36 -8.64
N GLU A 484 24.71 -34.10 -8.45
CA GLU A 484 24.72 -33.08 -9.48
C GLU A 484 26.09 -32.93 -10.14
N GLN A 485 26.12 -32.64 -11.44
CA GLN A 485 27.33 -32.33 -12.20
C GLN A 485 27.57 -30.83 -12.31
N GLN A 486 26.49 -30.04 -12.21
CA GLN A 486 26.52 -28.59 -12.25
C GLN A 486 25.38 -28.00 -11.42
N VAL A 487 25.62 -26.84 -10.81
CA VAL A 487 24.62 -26.12 -10.01
C VAL A 487 24.79 -24.61 -10.18
N TRP A 488 23.68 -23.90 -10.24
CA TRP A 488 23.67 -22.45 -10.06
C TRP A 488 23.60 -22.12 -8.57
N LEU A 489 24.54 -21.34 -8.08
CA LEU A 489 24.47 -20.76 -6.74
C LEU A 489 24.08 -19.30 -6.86
N ALA A 490 22.91 -18.92 -6.33
CA ALA A 490 22.35 -17.58 -6.47
C ALA A 490 22.02 -16.94 -5.11
N GLY A 491 22.29 -15.64 -4.96
CA GLY A 491 21.98 -14.88 -3.75
C GLY A 491 22.59 -13.51 -3.69
N TYR A 492 22.40 -12.84 -2.56
CA TYR A 492 22.99 -11.53 -2.33
C TYR A 492 24.49 -11.63 -2.02
N SER A 493 25.23 -10.61 -2.43
CA SER A 493 26.68 -10.52 -2.17
C SER A 493 27.05 -10.50 -0.68
N THR A 494 26.07 -10.19 0.18
CA THR A 494 26.20 -10.19 1.65
C THR A 494 25.95 -11.55 2.30
N ASP A 495 25.38 -12.52 1.56
CA ASP A 495 25.11 -13.87 2.05
C ASP A 495 26.40 -14.71 2.05
N GLN A 496 27.19 -14.58 3.09
CA GLN A 496 28.51 -15.24 3.17
C GLN A 496 28.45 -16.73 3.55
N ALA A 497 27.40 -17.16 4.25
CA ALA A 497 27.37 -18.45 4.90
C ALA A 497 27.32 -19.66 3.94
N THR A 498 26.64 -19.54 2.80
CA THR A 498 26.42 -20.67 1.88
C THR A 498 27.39 -20.69 0.68
N ILE A 499 28.03 -19.58 0.38
CA ILE A 499 29.02 -19.48 -0.73
C ILE A 499 30.33 -20.20 -0.35
N ALA A 500 30.73 -20.13 0.91
CA ALA A 500 31.96 -20.71 1.40
C ALA A 500 32.09 -22.25 1.17
N PRO A 501 31.07 -23.10 1.38
CA PRO A 501 31.19 -24.53 1.17
C PRO A 501 31.50 -24.93 -0.28
N LEU A 502 30.83 -24.31 -1.28
CA LEU A 502 31.00 -24.68 -2.69
C LEU A 502 32.35 -24.24 -3.27
N SER A 503 32.83 -23.08 -2.91
CA SER A 503 34.16 -22.59 -3.32
C SER A 503 35.30 -23.36 -2.65
N GLN A 504 35.03 -24.02 -1.51
CA GLN A 504 35.99 -24.86 -0.77
C GLN A 504 35.88 -26.36 -1.08
N MET A 505 34.82 -26.79 -1.80
CA MET A 505 34.65 -28.19 -2.16
C MET A 505 35.59 -28.61 -3.28
N THR A 506 36.41 -29.62 -3.02
CA THR A 506 37.32 -30.22 -3.99
C THR A 506 36.55 -30.72 -5.21
N GLY A 507 36.97 -30.28 -6.41
CA GLY A 507 36.36 -30.70 -7.67
C GLY A 507 35.35 -29.72 -8.28
N TRP A 508 34.83 -28.75 -7.54
CA TRP A 508 33.93 -27.74 -8.08
C TRP A 508 34.68 -26.48 -8.55
N ARG A 509 34.34 -25.99 -9.75
CA ARG A 509 34.91 -24.75 -10.29
C ARG A 509 33.82 -23.80 -10.80
N ALA A 510 33.93 -22.52 -10.51
CA ALA A 510 33.09 -21.48 -11.07
C ALA A 510 33.40 -21.30 -12.56
N THR A 511 32.38 -21.31 -13.41
CA THR A 511 32.53 -21.20 -14.86
C THR A 511 31.84 -19.99 -15.46
N LYS A 512 30.73 -19.55 -14.92
CA LYS A 512 29.95 -18.42 -15.43
C LYS A 512 29.28 -17.69 -14.28
N THR A 513 29.27 -16.37 -14.33
CA THR A 513 28.52 -15.54 -13.37
C THR A 513 27.52 -14.65 -14.11
N ILE A 514 26.29 -14.65 -13.65
CA ILE A 514 25.23 -13.72 -14.05
C ILE A 514 25.07 -12.69 -12.94
N SER A 515 25.11 -11.41 -13.32
CA SER A 515 25.00 -10.30 -12.39
C SER A 515 24.34 -9.13 -13.11
N ILE A 516 23.21 -8.67 -12.56
CA ILE A 516 22.43 -7.57 -13.15
C ILE A 516 22.49 -6.40 -12.18
N PRO A 517 22.99 -5.22 -12.63
CA PRO A 517 23.10 -4.05 -11.78
C PRO A 517 21.71 -3.49 -11.43
N ASP A 518 21.55 -3.06 -10.18
CA ASP A 518 20.41 -2.29 -9.74
C ASP A 518 20.36 -0.97 -10.53
N PRO A 519 19.24 -0.64 -11.20
CA PRO A 519 19.15 0.56 -12.03
C PRO A 519 19.23 1.87 -11.23
N ILE A 520 19.13 1.82 -9.89
CA ILE A 520 19.25 3.00 -9.03
C ILE A 520 20.68 3.22 -8.57
N THR A 521 21.32 2.17 -8.05
CA THR A 521 22.67 2.26 -7.47
C THR A 521 23.76 1.98 -8.47
N GLY A 522 23.46 1.29 -9.57
CA GLY A 522 24.46 0.78 -10.53
C GLY A 522 25.25 -0.42 -10.00
N GLU A 523 25.00 -0.87 -8.78
CA GLU A 523 25.70 -1.98 -8.14
C GLU A 523 24.94 -3.29 -8.33
N SER A 524 25.67 -4.38 -8.41
CA SER A 524 25.11 -5.73 -8.52
C SER A 524 25.10 -6.40 -7.16
N HIS A 525 23.96 -6.35 -6.50
CA HIS A 525 23.78 -6.92 -5.16
C HIS A 525 23.39 -8.40 -5.20
N TYR A 526 22.70 -8.85 -6.25
CA TYR A 526 22.27 -10.22 -6.45
C TYR A 526 23.02 -10.85 -7.63
N LYS A 527 23.59 -12.03 -7.41
CA LYS A 527 24.42 -12.74 -8.40
C LYS A 527 24.08 -14.21 -8.44
N ALA A 528 24.26 -14.82 -9.59
CA ALA A 528 24.20 -16.27 -9.74
C ALA A 528 25.50 -16.76 -10.40
N THR A 529 26.15 -17.76 -9.80
CA THR A 529 27.38 -18.36 -10.32
C THR A 529 27.14 -19.83 -10.64
N LEU A 530 27.47 -20.24 -11.86
CA LEU A 530 27.45 -21.64 -12.29
C LEU A 530 28.74 -22.32 -11.82
N TYR A 531 28.56 -23.36 -11.03
CA TYR A 531 29.62 -24.27 -10.62
C TYR A 531 29.48 -25.58 -11.38
N VAL A 532 30.59 -26.11 -11.84
CA VAL A 532 30.71 -27.38 -12.58
C VAL A 532 31.74 -28.25 -11.86
N LYS A 533 31.47 -29.55 -11.78
CA LYS A 533 32.31 -30.55 -11.15
C LYS A 533 33.49 -30.93 -12.00
#